data_df1541099856dcba9119734616067cb2
#
_entry.id   df1541099856dcba9119734616067cb2
#
_cell.length_a   1.000
_cell.length_b   1.000
_cell.length_c   1.000
_cell.angle_alpha   90.00
_cell.angle_beta   90.00
_cell.angle_gamma   90.00
#
_symmetry.space_group_name_H-M   'P 1'
#
loop_
_entity.id
_entity.type
_entity.pdbx_description
1 polymer ?
#
loop_
_entity_poly.entity_id
_entity_poly.type
_entity_poly.pdbx_seq_one_letter_code
_entity_poly.pdbx_strand_id
1 'polypeptide(L)'
;VRKLVFLVNSGLMLAALLLAGNASAFTCRTSDGGLIPPGGSTTPVDVRVRIGPQLSYGKNEIVNVSQVTCKNDVSSWTDYLKTDSPALSMNSAIFGGIGSGMTINGRDYPSPVSSGISVVTLTNLNSQSIAIRVYIVLNRFPTPDIKINKGDVIGQINFSQTNDRPNCPQCGPYRWRLIADNDAYFVTTTCTINNGRQIDVNFNQIRQDYLTTTVNNAQIKQDKALTYQCDDLSATQDILIRLVSDASGFSADYIKTTNSNVGVAMMYKDAVVKPNDAFRTRITNGVGSDTITFVPVKNNVPYTSIATGPLSGSATLIFSAP
;
A
#
# COMPACT_ATOMS: atom_id res chain seq x y z
N VAL A 1 -66.75 16.26 7.29
CA VAL A 1 -65.65 17.20 7.24
C VAL A 1 -64.72 17.04 8.48
N ARG A 2 -65.20 16.94 9.73
CA ARG A 2 -64.38 16.80 10.95
C ARG A 2 -63.55 15.50 11.00
N LYS A 3 -64.06 14.35 10.45
CA LYS A 3 -63.31 13.08 10.41
C LYS A 3 -62.17 13.06 9.41
N LEU A 4 -62.28 13.82 8.31
CA LEU A 4 -61.25 13.90 7.27
C LEU A 4 -60.04 14.72 7.76
N VAL A 5 -60.28 15.80 8.52
CA VAL A 5 -59.21 16.64 9.08
C VAL A 5 -58.39 15.88 10.12
N PHE A 6 -59.01 14.98 10.89
CA PHE A 6 -58.29 14.15 11.87
C PHE A 6 -57.38 13.13 11.23
N LEU A 7 -57.79 12.51 10.13
CA LEU A 7 -56.99 11.54 9.37
C LEU A 7 -55.81 12.21 8.66
N VAL A 8 -55.97 13.40 8.11
CA VAL A 8 -54.86 14.16 7.46
C VAL A 8 -53.86 14.62 8.50
N ASN A 9 -54.27 15.10 9.66
CA ASN A 9 -53.32 15.50 10.72
C ASN A 9 -52.59 14.29 11.31
N SER A 10 -53.23 13.14 11.46
CA SER A 10 -52.57 11.91 11.93
C SER A 10 -51.56 11.39 10.92
N GLY A 11 -51.85 11.48 9.61
CA GLY A 11 -50.95 11.08 8.53
C GLY A 11 -49.71 11.98 8.43
N LEU A 12 -49.89 13.31 8.63
CA LEU A 12 -48.75 14.25 8.66
C LEU A 12 -47.84 14.06 9.89
N MET A 13 -48.42 13.78 11.07
CA MET A 13 -47.61 13.46 12.26
C MET A 13 -46.83 12.14 12.11
N LEU A 14 -47.41 11.13 11.48
CA LEU A 14 -46.73 9.85 11.24
C LEU A 14 -45.61 10.00 10.19
N ALA A 15 -45.83 10.82 9.16
CA ALA A 15 -44.84 11.12 8.14
C ALA A 15 -43.67 11.96 8.71
N ALA A 16 -43.94 12.89 9.63
CA ALA A 16 -42.91 13.67 10.32
C ALA A 16 -42.05 12.82 11.28
N LEU A 17 -42.61 11.78 11.88
CA LEU A 17 -41.86 10.83 12.73
C LEU A 17 -40.98 9.88 11.90
N LEU A 18 -41.31 9.60 10.65
CA LEU A 18 -40.49 8.78 9.74
C LEU A 18 -39.32 9.58 9.12
N LEU A 19 -39.38 10.91 9.15
CA LEU A 19 -38.32 11.82 8.69
C LEU A 19 -37.36 12.25 9.80
N ALA A 20 -37.57 11.80 11.04
CA ALA A 20 -36.58 11.96 12.11
C ALA A 20 -35.38 11.04 11.81
N GLY A 21 -34.66 11.37 10.74
CA GLY A 21 -33.34 10.81 10.48
C GLY A 21 -32.50 10.96 11.75
N ASN A 22 -31.82 9.91 12.16
CA ASN A 22 -30.91 9.94 13.28
C ASN A 22 -29.97 11.15 13.09
N ALA A 23 -30.22 12.24 13.82
CA ALA A 23 -29.31 13.37 13.85
C ALA A 23 -28.02 12.87 14.54
N SER A 24 -27.04 12.53 13.73
CA SER A 24 -25.73 12.17 14.22
C SER A 24 -25.06 13.40 14.79
N ALA A 25 -24.62 13.35 16.03
CA ALA A 25 -23.85 14.45 16.62
C ALA A 25 -22.37 14.38 16.26
N PHE A 26 -21.93 13.28 15.68
CA PHE A 26 -20.55 12.98 15.36
C PHE A 26 -20.49 12.19 14.05
N THR A 27 -19.74 12.68 13.08
CA THR A 27 -19.62 12.05 11.75
C THR A 27 -18.17 11.85 11.36
N CYS A 28 -17.82 10.65 10.99
CA CYS A 28 -16.50 10.32 10.39
C CYS A 28 -16.65 9.96 8.90
N ARG A 29 -15.61 10.26 8.12
CA ARG A 29 -15.53 9.94 6.71
C ARG A 29 -14.17 9.36 6.35
N THR A 30 -14.17 8.41 5.43
CA THR A 30 -12.98 7.88 4.80
C THR A 30 -12.36 8.90 3.82
N SER A 31 -11.16 8.65 3.33
CA SER A 31 -10.44 9.53 2.39
C SER A 31 -11.18 9.74 1.06
N ASP A 32 -11.97 8.78 0.62
CA ASP A 32 -12.83 8.85 -0.56
C ASP A 32 -14.18 9.51 -0.30
N GLY A 33 -14.39 10.04 0.93
CA GLY A 33 -15.61 10.73 1.35
C GLY A 33 -16.73 9.81 1.83
N GLY A 34 -16.51 8.50 1.85
CA GLY A 34 -17.47 7.51 2.34
C GLY A 34 -17.83 7.78 3.80
N LEU A 35 -19.11 7.74 4.15
CA LEU A 35 -19.59 7.91 5.52
C LEU A 35 -19.24 6.67 6.34
N ILE A 36 -18.58 6.89 7.48
CA ILE A 36 -18.46 5.85 8.50
C ILE A 36 -19.68 6.01 9.41
N PRO A 37 -20.59 5.03 9.48
CA PRO A 37 -21.81 5.14 10.25
C PRO A 37 -21.56 5.58 11.69
N PRO A 38 -22.43 6.41 12.25
CA PRO A 38 -22.31 6.86 13.62
C PRO A 38 -22.39 5.70 14.61
N GLY A 39 -21.80 5.91 15.79
CA GLY A 39 -21.70 4.94 16.85
C GLY A 39 -23.02 4.41 17.40
N GLY A 40 -22.91 3.56 18.41
CA GLY A 40 -24.03 2.81 19.00
C GLY A 40 -24.21 1.44 18.38
N SER A 41 -23.53 1.14 17.27
CA SER A 41 -23.52 -0.20 16.67
C SER A 41 -22.44 -1.07 17.31
N THR A 42 -22.79 -2.29 17.68
CA THR A 42 -21.85 -3.34 18.07
C THR A 42 -21.24 -4.05 16.84
N THR A 43 -21.82 -3.82 15.66
CA THR A 43 -21.34 -4.42 14.40
C THR A 43 -20.19 -3.59 13.86
N PRO A 44 -19.03 -4.19 13.56
CA PRO A 44 -17.92 -3.48 12.96
C PRO A 44 -18.27 -2.89 11.59
N VAL A 45 -17.74 -1.69 11.32
CA VAL A 45 -17.82 -1.01 10.03
C VAL A 45 -16.50 -1.20 9.31
N ASP A 46 -16.56 -1.54 8.03
CA ASP A 46 -15.38 -1.73 7.20
C ASP A 46 -14.75 -0.38 6.85
N VAL A 47 -13.50 -0.20 7.24
CA VAL A 47 -12.67 0.94 6.90
C VAL A 47 -11.52 0.45 6.02
N ARG A 48 -11.53 0.85 4.76
CA ARG A 48 -10.47 0.51 3.81
C ARG A 48 -9.20 1.27 4.16
N VAL A 49 -8.10 0.55 4.21
CA VAL A 49 -6.80 1.08 4.58
C VAL A 49 -5.74 0.63 3.60
N ARG A 50 -4.87 1.55 3.24
CA ARG A 50 -3.72 1.23 2.41
C ARG A 50 -2.60 0.68 3.29
N ILE A 51 -2.05 -0.47 2.90
CA ILE A 51 -0.97 -1.13 3.62
C ILE A 51 0.37 -0.56 3.15
N GLY A 52 1.24 -0.24 4.09
CA GLY A 52 2.58 0.26 3.80
C GLY A 52 3.50 -0.82 3.18
N PRO A 53 4.50 -0.40 2.39
CA PRO A 53 5.16 -1.29 1.44
C PRO A 53 6.35 -2.09 1.98
N GLN A 54 6.91 -1.77 3.13
CA GLN A 54 8.15 -2.42 3.58
C GLN A 54 8.19 -2.67 5.08
N LEU A 55 8.73 -3.82 5.47
CA LEU A 55 9.07 -4.13 6.85
C LEU A 55 10.58 -4.13 7.05
N SER A 56 10.98 -3.64 8.22
CA SER A 56 12.34 -3.68 8.71
C SER A 56 12.37 -4.26 10.12
N TYR A 57 13.56 -4.54 10.63
CA TYR A 57 13.72 -4.92 12.02
C TYR A 57 13.21 -3.80 12.94
N GLY A 58 12.49 -4.15 13.98
CA GLY A 58 11.89 -3.18 14.91
C GLY A 58 10.45 -2.81 14.58
N LYS A 59 10.08 -1.56 14.83
CA LYS A 59 8.73 -1.03 14.63
C LYS A 59 8.47 -0.70 13.16
N ASN A 60 7.36 -1.21 12.63
CA ASN A 60 6.90 -0.99 11.27
C ASN A 60 5.47 -0.46 11.27
N GLU A 61 5.24 0.72 10.72
CA GLU A 61 3.88 1.22 10.48
C GLU A 61 3.28 0.48 9.29
N ILE A 62 2.22 -0.26 9.50
CA ILE A 62 1.55 -1.03 8.46
C ILE A 62 0.26 -0.37 7.98
N VAL A 63 -0.41 0.40 8.83
CA VAL A 63 -1.66 1.09 8.51
C VAL A 63 -1.61 2.52 9.02
N ASN A 64 -1.99 3.46 8.16
CA ASN A 64 -2.19 4.86 8.51
C ASN A 64 -3.67 5.22 8.36
N VAL A 65 -4.34 5.46 9.48
CA VAL A 65 -5.77 5.83 9.53
C VAL A 65 -5.95 7.36 9.54
N SER A 66 -4.87 8.15 9.47
CA SER A 66 -4.95 9.62 9.52
C SER A 66 -5.71 10.26 8.34
N GLN A 67 -6.02 9.49 7.33
CA GLN A 67 -6.86 9.91 6.21
C GLN A 67 -8.36 9.94 6.58
N VAL A 68 -8.75 9.29 7.66
CA VAL A 68 -10.11 9.39 8.20
C VAL A 68 -10.25 10.73 8.92
N THR A 69 -11.31 11.44 8.60
CA THR A 69 -11.65 12.71 9.25
C THR A 69 -12.96 12.58 10.02
N CYS A 70 -13.04 13.19 11.18
CA CYS A 70 -14.26 13.25 11.96
C CYS A 70 -14.61 14.70 12.27
N LYS A 71 -15.88 15.00 12.43
CA LYS A 71 -16.37 16.30 12.83
C LYS A 71 -17.51 16.18 13.85
N ASN A 72 -17.66 17.19 14.68
CA ASN A 72 -18.87 17.40 15.44
C ASN A 72 -19.94 17.96 14.50
N ASP A 73 -21.17 17.47 14.60
CA ASP A 73 -22.30 17.94 13.79
C ASP A 73 -23.15 18.98 14.53
N VAL A 74 -22.86 19.23 15.80
CA VAL A 74 -23.57 20.20 16.67
C VAL A 74 -22.57 21.15 17.32
N SER A 75 -22.51 22.40 16.87
CA SER A 75 -21.50 23.38 17.25
C SER A 75 -21.42 23.71 18.74
N SER A 76 -22.51 23.49 19.50
CA SER A 76 -22.58 23.75 20.92
C SER A 76 -22.17 22.59 21.82
N TRP A 77 -21.74 21.48 21.21
CA TRP A 77 -21.32 20.28 21.93
C TRP A 77 -19.81 20.04 21.75
N THR A 78 -19.25 19.30 22.70
CA THR A 78 -17.88 18.80 22.61
C THR A 78 -17.93 17.27 22.54
N ASP A 79 -17.45 16.72 21.44
CA ASP A 79 -17.40 15.27 21.26
C ASP A 79 -15.99 14.75 21.54
N TYR A 80 -15.93 13.59 22.17
CA TYR A 80 -14.70 12.89 22.53
C TYR A 80 -14.69 11.51 21.89
N LEU A 81 -13.66 11.21 21.12
CA LEU A 81 -13.37 9.85 20.68
C LEU A 81 -12.19 9.31 21.47
N LYS A 82 -12.39 8.19 22.14
CA LYS A 82 -11.37 7.53 22.97
C LYS A 82 -11.27 6.05 22.58
N THR A 83 -10.14 5.43 22.85
CA THR A 83 -9.99 3.97 22.70
C THR A 83 -10.95 3.24 23.65
N ASP A 84 -11.46 2.08 23.19
CA ASP A 84 -12.29 1.17 23.97
C ASP A 84 -11.64 -0.23 24.04
N SER A 85 -12.02 -1.06 24.98
CA SER A 85 -11.36 -2.35 25.22
C SER A 85 -12.00 -3.48 24.41
N PRO A 86 -11.19 -4.35 23.75
CA PRO A 86 -9.78 -4.21 23.42
C PRO A 86 -9.60 -3.14 22.33
N ALA A 87 -8.68 -2.18 22.53
CA ALA A 87 -8.56 -1.05 21.62
C ALA A 87 -8.04 -1.43 20.24
N LEU A 88 -7.18 -2.45 20.16
CA LEU A 88 -6.66 -3.02 18.92
C LEU A 88 -6.69 -4.54 18.99
N SER A 89 -7.20 -5.16 17.95
CA SER A 89 -7.11 -6.61 17.71
C SER A 89 -6.59 -6.85 16.29
N MET A 90 -5.40 -7.43 16.18
CA MET A 90 -4.82 -7.79 14.88
C MET A 90 -5.34 -9.16 14.43
N ASN A 91 -5.42 -9.35 13.11
CA ASN A 91 -5.77 -10.65 12.53
C ASN A 91 -4.65 -11.67 12.81
N SER A 92 -4.92 -12.62 13.70
CA SER A 92 -3.94 -13.62 14.10
C SER A 92 -3.55 -14.60 13.00
N ALA A 93 -4.37 -14.77 11.96
CA ALA A 93 -4.03 -15.60 10.81
C ALA A 93 -2.92 -14.95 9.95
N ILE A 94 -2.81 -13.62 9.98
CA ILE A 94 -1.78 -12.87 9.25
C ILE A 94 -0.60 -12.52 10.18
N PHE A 95 -0.90 -12.04 11.39
CA PHE A 95 0.08 -11.45 12.31
C PHE A 95 0.31 -12.29 13.59
N GLY A 96 -0.03 -13.57 13.57
CA GLY A 96 0.09 -14.42 14.76
C GLY A 96 1.50 -14.44 15.36
N GLY A 97 1.60 -14.15 16.66
CA GLY A 97 2.86 -14.11 17.37
C GLY A 97 3.74 -12.87 17.14
N ILE A 98 3.26 -11.90 16.35
CA ILE A 98 3.96 -10.64 16.10
C ILE A 98 3.45 -9.58 17.08
N GLY A 99 4.37 -8.87 17.74
CA GLY A 99 4.02 -7.73 18.58
C GLY A 99 3.37 -6.61 17.74
N SER A 100 2.35 -5.97 18.28
CA SER A 100 1.64 -4.88 17.60
C SER A 100 1.31 -3.74 18.54
N GLY A 101 0.83 -2.63 18.01
CA GLY A 101 0.37 -1.49 18.78
C GLY A 101 -0.22 -0.39 17.91
N MET A 102 -0.54 0.71 18.57
CA MET A 102 -1.05 1.93 17.92
C MET A 102 -0.17 3.12 18.28
N THR A 103 0.09 3.98 17.30
CA THR A 103 0.58 5.34 17.55
C THR A 103 -0.63 6.26 17.50
N ILE A 104 -0.94 6.94 18.61
CA ILE A 104 -2.07 7.86 18.73
C ILE A 104 -1.50 9.23 19.08
N ASN A 105 -1.78 10.25 18.27
CA ASN A 105 -1.29 11.61 18.46
C ASN A 105 0.25 11.67 18.66
N GLY A 106 0.98 10.83 17.93
CA GLY A 106 2.45 10.76 17.97
C GLY A 106 3.03 9.94 19.13
N ARG A 107 2.21 9.39 20.02
CA ARG A 107 2.64 8.53 21.12
C ARG A 107 2.33 7.07 20.85
N ASP A 108 3.29 6.19 21.14
CA ASP A 108 3.16 4.75 20.96
C ASP A 108 2.50 4.07 22.16
N TYR A 109 1.59 3.15 21.83
CA TYR A 109 0.87 2.30 22.77
C TYR A 109 0.96 0.85 22.29
N PRO A 110 1.83 0.02 22.91
CA PRO A 110 1.93 -1.39 22.55
C PRO A 110 0.66 -2.17 22.97
N SER A 111 0.37 -3.23 22.24
CA SER A 111 -0.73 -4.15 22.59
C SER A 111 -0.39 -4.99 23.83
N PRO A 112 -1.36 -5.17 24.74
CA PRO A 112 -2.76 -4.72 24.67
C PRO A 112 -2.89 -3.21 24.92
N VAL A 113 -3.50 -2.50 23.95
CA VAL A 113 -3.70 -1.04 24.06
C VAL A 113 -4.84 -0.77 25.06
N SER A 114 -4.59 0.11 26.02
CA SER A 114 -5.57 0.45 27.06
C SER A 114 -6.77 1.22 26.49
N SER A 115 -7.90 1.11 27.15
CA SER A 115 -9.09 1.95 26.91
C SER A 115 -8.90 3.37 27.49
N GLY A 116 -9.73 4.31 27.02
CA GLY A 116 -9.77 5.69 27.54
C GLY A 116 -8.69 6.63 27.02
N ILE A 117 -7.81 6.18 26.11
CA ILE A 117 -6.81 7.05 25.46
C ILE A 117 -7.55 8.00 24.52
N SER A 118 -7.34 9.32 24.68
CA SER A 118 -7.97 10.34 23.82
C SER A 118 -7.39 10.29 22.41
N VAL A 119 -8.26 10.12 21.44
CA VAL A 119 -7.92 10.12 20.01
C VAL A 119 -8.13 11.50 19.41
N VAL A 120 -9.32 12.06 19.57
CA VAL A 120 -9.67 13.41 19.11
C VAL A 120 -10.74 14.02 19.99
N THR A 121 -10.68 15.33 20.16
CA THR A 121 -11.71 16.15 20.79
C THR A 121 -12.21 17.17 19.78
N LEU A 122 -13.50 17.18 19.51
CA LEU A 122 -14.13 18.01 18.50
C LEU A 122 -15.05 19.03 19.16
N THR A 123 -14.71 20.31 19.03
CA THR A 123 -15.44 21.44 19.68
C THR A 123 -16.18 22.33 18.68
N ASN A 124 -16.07 22.00 17.37
CA ASN A 124 -16.68 22.80 16.30
C ASN A 124 -17.05 21.91 15.11
N LEU A 125 -17.69 22.50 14.09
CA LEU A 125 -18.15 21.81 12.89
C LEU A 125 -17.03 21.46 11.89
N ASN A 126 -15.78 21.80 12.18
CA ASN A 126 -14.67 21.53 11.28
C ASN A 126 -14.22 20.07 11.37
N SER A 127 -13.98 19.48 10.23
CA SER A 127 -13.40 18.12 10.15
C SER A 127 -11.96 18.13 10.64
N GLN A 128 -11.61 17.13 11.46
CA GLN A 128 -10.25 16.91 11.95
C GLN A 128 -9.82 15.49 11.62
N SER A 129 -8.57 15.34 11.18
CA SER A 129 -7.95 14.04 10.95
C SER A 129 -7.76 13.28 12.25
N ILE A 130 -7.90 11.96 12.17
CA ILE A 130 -7.61 11.06 13.29
C ILE A 130 -6.16 10.62 13.18
N ALA A 131 -5.30 11.11 14.06
CA ALA A 131 -3.87 10.84 14.08
C ALA A 131 -3.58 9.45 14.67
N ILE A 132 -4.03 8.39 13.97
CA ILE A 132 -3.80 7.00 14.37
C ILE A 132 -3.00 6.28 13.29
N ARG A 133 -2.01 5.50 13.74
CA ARG A 133 -1.26 4.54 12.93
C ARG A 133 -1.23 3.21 13.65
N VAL A 134 -1.36 2.11 12.94
CA VAL A 134 -1.17 0.77 13.47
C VAL A 134 0.22 0.28 13.08
N TYR A 135 0.93 -0.28 14.03
CA TYR A 135 2.26 -0.83 13.80
C TYR A 135 2.38 -2.27 14.29
N ILE A 136 3.34 -2.96 13.70
CA ILE A 136 3.85 -4.23 14.21
C ILE A 136 5.32 -4.09 14.60
N VAL A 137 5.80 -4.99 15.48
CA VAL A 137 7.19 -5.00 15.95
C VAL A 137 7.82 -6.34 15.58
N LEU A 138 8.82 -6.28 14.70
CA LEU A 138 9.58 -7.44 14.30
C LEU A 138 10.86 -7.53 15.12
N ASN A 139 10.90 -8.42 16.09
CA ASN A 139 12.09 -8.71 16.88
C ASN A 139 12.97 -9.78 16.22
N ARG A 140 12.40 -10.50 15.29
CA ARG A 140 13.03 -11.46 14.38
C ARG A 140 12.23 -11.45 13.08
N PHE A 141 12.85 -11.81 11.98
CA PHE A 141 12.11 -11.97 10.74
C PHE A 141 11.13 -13.13 10.89
N PRO A 142 9.83 -12.93 10.66
CA PRO A 142 8.86 -14.00 10.70
C PRO A 142 9.10 -14.98 9.54
N THR A 143 9.00 -16.26 9.84
CA THR A 143 8.84 -17.33 8.86
C THR A 143 7.52 -18.02 9.19
N PRO A 144 6.54 -18.05 8.30
CA PRO A 144 6.52 -17.68 6.88
C PRO A 144 6.30 -16.17 6.65
N ASP A 145 6.45 -15.74 5.39
CA ASP A 145 6.19 -14.37 4.95
C ASP A 145 4.77 -13.91 5.28
N ILE A 146 4.65 -12.65 5.66
CA ILE A 146 3.33 -12.04 5.84
C ILE A 146 2.77 -11.71 4.45
N LYS A 147 1.66 -12.31 4.10
CA LYS A 147 0.92 -12.06 2.87
C LYS A 147 -0.43 -11.44 3.21
N ILE A 148 -0.70 -10.29 2.64
CA ILE A 148 -1.98 -9.59 2.72
C ILE A 148 -2.51 -9.44 1.30
N ASN A 149 -3.73 -9.87 1.05
CA ASN A 149 -4.40 -9.64 -0.21
C ASN A 149 -5.41 -8.49 -0.05
N LYS A 150 -5.67 -7.76 -1.13
CA LYS A 150 -6.76 -6.79 -1.16
C LYS A 150 -8.07 -7.45 -0.73
N GLY A 151 -8.73 -6.83 0.25
CA GLY A 151 -9.95 -7.36 0.85
C GLY A 151 -9.74 -8.14 2.15
N ASP A 152 -8.51 -8.49 2.50
CA ASP A 152 -8.23 -9.16 3.76
C ASP A 152 -8.53 -8.25 4.95
N VAL A 153 -9.02 -8.87 6.02
CA VAL A 153 -9.19 -8.21 7.33
C VAL A 153 -7.83 -8.13 8.01
N ILE A 154 -7.32 -6.93 8.21
CA ILE A 154 -6.04 -6.66 8.88
C ILE A 154 -6.19 -6.72 10.40
N GLY A 155 -7.31 -6.22 10.90
CA GLY A 155 -7.57 -6.12 12.32
C GLY A 155 -8.80 -5.28 12.60
N GLN A 156 -9.00 -4.95 13.87
CA GLN A 156 -10.11 -4.12 14.34
C GLN A 156 -9.60 -3.11 15.35
N ILE A 157 -10.07 -1.86 15.21
CA ILE A 157 -9.88 -0.81 16.21
C ILE A 157 -11.22 -0.53 16.87
N ASN A 158 -11.21 -0.44 18.18
CA ASN A 158 -12.40 -0.15 18.97
C ASN A 158 -12.27 1.20 19.65
N PHE A 159 -13.33 2.00 19.51
CA PHE A 159 -13.45 3.30 20.13
C PHE A 159 -14.75 3.40 20.93
N SER A 160 -14.77 4.35 21.85
CA SER A 160 -15.96 4.87 22.52
C SER A 160 -16.08 6.34 22.21
N GLN A 161 -17.22 6.74 21.68
CA GLN A 161 -17.56 8.13 21.49
C GLN A 161 -18.49 8.58 22.64
N THR A 162 -18.15 9.73 23.22
CA THR A 162 -18.94 10.41 24.26
C THR A 162 -19.01 11.89 23.95
N ASN A 163 -19.85 12.64 24.65
CA ASN A 163 -19.89 14.10 24.60
C ASN A 163 -20.05 14.72 25.97
N ASP A 164 -20.11 16.05 26.02
CA ASP A 164 -20.28 16.86 27.26
C ASP A 164 -21.74 17.01 27.72
N ARG A 165 -22.69 16.24 27.18
CA ARG A 165 -24.11 16.32 27.50
C ARG A 165 -24.55 15.16 28.42
N PRO A 166 -25.51 15.39 29.31
CA PRO A 166 -25.97 14.38 30.27
C PRO A 166 -26.67 13.17 29.61
N ASN A 167 -27.26 13.38 28.43
CA ASN A 167 -27.91 12.32 27.65
C ASN A 167 -27.35 12.32 26.23
N CYS A 168 -26.64 11.28 25.87
CA CYS A 168 -26.06 11.11 24.55
C CYS A 168 -26.56 9.82 23.90
N PRO A 169 -27.75 9.83 23.29
CA PRO A 169 -28.30 8.62 22.67
C PRO A 169 -27.48 8.13 21.46
N GLN A 170 -26.65 8.99 20.88
CA GLN A 170 -25.74 8.65 19.80
C GLN A 170 -24.35 8.21 20.27
N CYS A 171 -24.05 8.40 21.57
CA CYS A 171 -22.81 7.93 22.15
C CYS A 171 -22.78 6.42 22.17
N GLY A 172 -21.60 5.85 22.02
CA GLY A 172 -21.45 4.41 22.07
C GLY A 172 -20.16 3.91 21.43
N PRO A 173 -20.10 2.61 21.25
CA PRO A 173 -18.93 2.00 20.65
C PRO A 173 -18.86 2.24 19.15
N TYR A 174 -17.67 2.59 18.67
CA TYR A 174 -17.27 2.54 17.27
C TYR A 174 -16.36 1.35 17.08
N ARG A 175 -16.70 0.47 16.14
CA ARG A 175 -15.93 -0.73 15.81
C ARG A 175 -15.50 -0.64 14.35
N TRP A 176 -14.23 -0.38 14.12
CA TRP A 176 -13.68 -0.25 12.78
C TRP A 176 -12.89 -1.49 12.40
N ARG A 177 -13.41 -2.24 11.45
CA ARG A 177 -12.72 -3.37 10.86
C ARG A 177 -11.85 -2.87 9.71
N LEU A 178 -10.54 -3.01 9.84
CA LEU A 178 -9.57 -2.55 8.86
C LEU A 178 -9.49 -3.55 7.72
N ILE A 179 -9.80 -3.10 6.50
CA ILE A 179 -9.79 -3.92 5.29
C ILE A 179 -8.66 -3.42 4.38
N ALA A 180 -7.80 -4.32 3.94
CA ALA A 180 -6.73 -3.99 3.01
C ALA A 180 -7.30 -3.49 1.67
N ASP A 181 -6.84 -2.32 1.20
CA ASP A 181 -7.24 -1.76 -0.09
C ASP A 181 -6.28 -2.14 -1.24
N ASN A 182 -5.17 -2.74 -0.90
CA ASN A 182 -4.16 -3.23 -1.84
C ASN A 182 -3.56 -4.54 -1.34
N ASP A 183 -2.96 -5.27 -2.28
CA ASP A 183 -2.10 -6.39 -1.94
C ASP A 183 -0.81 -5.84 -1.31
N ALA A 184 -0.32 -6.52 -0.27
CA ALA A 184 0.94 -6.22 0.35
C ALA A 184 1.65 -7.51 0.75
N TYR A 185 2.91 -7.59 0.38
CA TYR A 185 3.76 -8.72 0.71
C TYR A 185 4.94 -8.16 1.52
N PHE A 186 5.09 -8.64 2.70
CA PHE A 186 6.19 -8.25 3.54
C PHE A 186 7.30 -9.29 3.39
N VAL A 187 8.29 -8.93 2.60
CA VAL A 187 9.55 -9.68 2.55
C VAL A 187 10.26 -9.45 3.86
N THR A 188 10.46 -10.51 4.61
CA THR A 188 10.92 -10.45 5.99
C THR A 188 12.44 -10.32 6.14
N THR A 189 13.14 -10.22 5.03
CA THR A 189 14.60 -10.08 5.01
C THR A 189 15.07 -8.98 4.05
N THR A 190 16.08 -8.25 4.44
CA THR A 190 16.76 -7.33 3.53
C THR A 190 17.63 -8.14 2.58
N CYS A 191 17.40 -7.96 1.30
CA CYS A 191 18.18 -8.62 0.26
C CYS A 191 18.87 -7.58 -0.63
N THR A 192 20.01 -7.94 -1.16
CA THR A 192 20.77 -7.11 -2.09
C THR A 192 20.95 -7.83 -3.43
N ILE A 193 20.99 -7.07 -4.50
CA ILE A 193 21.36 -7.54 -5.84
C ILE A 193 22.84 -7.22 -6.04
N ASN A 194 23.65 -8.22 -6.39
CA ASN A 194 25.08 -8.10 -6.63
C ASN A 194 25.83 -7.34 -5.51
N ASN A 195 25.38 -7.50 -4.26
CA ASN A 195 25.90 -6.76 -3.09
C ASN A 195 25.90 -5.23 -3.28
N GLY A 196 24.87 -4.72 -3.98
CA GLY A 196 24.74 -3.28 -4.29
C GLY A 196 25.71 -2.76 -5.35
N ARG A 197 26.47 -3.63 -6.03
CA ARG A 197 27.42 -3.23 -7.06
C ARG A 197 26.71 -2.96 -8.38
N GLN A 198 27.23 -1.99 -9.11
CA GLN A 198 26.79 -1.67 -10.46
C GLN A 198 27.02 -2.84 -11.42
N ILE A 199 26.10 -3.03 -12.35
CA ILE A 199 26.19 -4.00 -13.45
C ILE A 199 26.60 -3.25 -14.70
N ASP A 200 27.83 -3.37 -15.10
CA ASP A 200 28.32 -2.73 -16.32
C ASP A 200 28.04 -3.61 -17.53
N VAL A 201 27.32 -3.04 -18.49
CA VAL A 201 26.99 -3.66 -19.77
C VAL A 201 27.75 -2.93 -20.87
N ASN A 202 28.80 -3.54 -21.39
CA ASN A 202 29.60 -2.97 -22.45
C ASN A 202 29.45 -3.78 -23.74
N PHE A 203 28.89 -3.19 -24.74
CA PHE A 203 28.74 -3.80 -26.07
C PHE A 203 29.95 -3.57 -26.99
N ASN A 204 31.00 -2.87 -26.49
CA ASN A 204 32.15 -2.43 -27.31
C ASN A 204 31.69 -1.58 -28.51
N GLN A 205 32.35 -1.75 -29.64
CA GLN A 205 31.96 -1.08 -30.88
C GLN A 205 30.83 -1.84 -31.57
N ILE A 206 29.71 -1.20 -31.73
CA ILE A 206 28.55 -1.72 -32.45
C ILE A 206 28.53 -1.17 -33.85
N ARG A 207 28.54 -2.04 -34.83
CA ARG A 207 28.28 -1.63 -36.22
C ARG A 207 26.77 -1.44 -36.41
N GLN A 208 26.37 -0.33 -37.03
CA GLN A 208 24.96 0.02 -37.26
C GLN A 208 24.18 -1.05 -38.05
N ASP A 209 24.82 -1.71 -38.99
CA ASP A 209 24.24 -2.78 -39.83
C ASP A 209 23.97 -4.08 -39.06
N TYR A 210 24.57 -4.27 -37.88
CA TYR A 210 24.33 -5.44 -37.00
C TYR A 210 23.17 -5.19 -36.02
N LEU A 211 22.67 -3.96 -35.90
CA LEU A 211 21.53 -3.67 -35.08
C LEU A 211 20.24 -4.18 -35.75
N THR A 212 19.46 -4.91 -35.00
CA THR A 212 18.16 -5.45 -35.43
C THR A 212 17.00 -4.67 -34.82
N THR A 213 15.82 -4.78 -35.42
CA THR A 213 14.61 -4.15 -34.89
C THR A 213 13.92 -4.99 -33.82
N THR A 214 14.35 -6.23 -33.65
CA THR A 214 13.78 -7.18 -32.66
C THR A 214 14.89 -7.95 -31.94
N VAL A 215 14.62 -8.41 -30.74
CA VAL A 215 15.58 -9.16 -29.92
C VAL A 215 15.88 -10.57 -30.46
N ASN A 216 14.93 -11.18 -31.17
CA ASN A 216 15.05 -12.58 -31.61
C ASN A 216 16.16 -12.79 -32.62
N ASN A 217 16.39 -11.82 -33.50
CA ASN A 217 17.40 -11.88 -34.56
C ASN A 217 18.70 -11.17 -34.18
N ALA A 218 18.85 -10.72 -32.93
CA ALA A 218 20.00 -9.95 -32.51
C ALA A 218 21.25 -10.85 -32.42
N GLN A 219 22.33 -10.41 -33.09
CA GLN A 219 23.64 -11.03 -33.02
C GLN A 219 24.48 -10.50 -31.86
N ILE A 220 24.16 -9.27 -31.38
CA ILE A 220 24.87 -8.62 -30.28
C ILE A 220 24.05 -8.83 -29.01
N LYS A 221 24.64 -9.58 -28.07
CA LYS A 221 24.02 -9.86 -26.75
C LYS A 221 25.10 -9.81 -25.67
N GLN A 222 24.71 -9.39 -24.49
CA GLN A 222 25.57 -9.39 -23.30
C GLN A 222 24.83 -10.03 -22.14
N ASP A 223 25.30 -11.17 -21.69
CA ASP A 223 24.78 -11.83 -20.49
C ASP A 223 25.43 -11.28 -19.25
N LYS A 224 24.64 -11.08 -18.22
CA LYS A 224 25.08 -10.63 -16.91
C LYS A 224 24.47 -11.49 -15.82
N ALA A 225 25.32 -11.95 -14.93
CA ALA A 225 24.87 -12.68 -13.75
C ALA A 225 24.25 -11.70 -12.75
N LEU A 226 23.12 -12.10 -12.20
CA LEU A 226 22.53 -11.51 -11.01
C LEU A 226 22.75 -12.46 -9.84
N THR A 227 23.20 -11.94 -8.71
CA THR A 227 23.25 -12.68 -7.46
C THR A 227 22.38 -11.97 -6.44
N TYR A 228 21.66 -12.72 -5.66
CA TYR A 228 20.82 -12.23 -4.58
C TYR A 228 21.39 -12.76 -3.26
N GLN A 229 21.51 -11.88 -2.30
CA GLN A 229 21.94 -12.24 -0.97
C GLN A 229 21.07 -11.52 0.05
N CYS A 230 20.51 -12.28 0.98
CA CYS A 230 19.66 -11.79 2.04
C CYS A 230 20.39 -11.91 3.40
N ASP A 231 20.05 -11.02 4.33
CA ASP A 231 20.60 -11.05 5.68
C ASP A 231 20.14 -12.29 6.45
N ASP A 232 18.92 -12.77 6.17
CA ASP A 232 18.42 -14.03 6.72
C ASP A 232 18.78 -15.20 5.82
N LEU A 233 19.73 -16.01 6.28
CA LEU A 233 20.18 -17.22 5.56
C LEU A 233 19.14 -18.34 5.53
N SER A 234 18.04 -18.22 6.22
CA SER A 234 16.93 -19.19 6.15
C SER A 234 15.85 -18.76 5.15
N ALA A 235 15.91 -17.54 4.61
CA ALA A 235 14.91 -17.00 3.71
C ALA A 235 14.78 -17.86 2.44
N THR A 236 13.58 -18.41 2.22
CA THR A 236 13.26 -19.21 1.04
C THR A 236 11.91 -18.74 0.52
N GLN A 237 11.93 -17.93 -0.56
CA GLN A 237 10.73 -17.25 -1.05
C GLN A 237 10.86 -16.84 -2.51
N ASP A 238 9.71 -16.64 -3.15
CA ASP A 238 9.65 -15.99 -4.45
C ASP A 238 9.81 -14.47 -4.27
N ILE A 239 10.51 -13.85 -5.21
CA ILE A 239 10.75 -12.41 -5.24
C ILE A 239 10.45 -11.87 -6.64
N LEU A 240 10.13 -10.60 -6.72
CA LEU A 240 10.07 -9.85 -7.98
C LEU A 240 11.25 -8.90 -8.07
N ILE A 241 11.89 -8.87 -9.24
CA ILE A 241 12.90 -7.88 -9.59
C ILE A 241 12.31 -6.96 -10.63
N ARG A 242 12.13 -5.69 -10.26
CA ARG A 242 11.59 -4.65 -11.14
C ARG A 242 12.72 -3.91 -11.85
N LEU A 243 12.56 -3.72 -13.15
CA LEU A 243 13.41 -2.88 -13.98
C LEU A 243 12.87 -1.44 -13.96
N VAL A 244 13.55 -0.53 -13.31
CA VAL A 244 13.18 0.90 -13.27
C VAL A 244 14.04 1.66 -14.27
N SER A 245 13.41 2.19 -15.31
CA SER A 245 14.08 3.02 -16.33
C SER A 245 13.07 3.80 -17.16
N ASP A 246 13.55 4.82 -17.88
CA ASP A 246 12.80 5.42 -18.98
C ASP A 246 12.74 4.46 -20.16
N ALA A 247 11.60 4.44 -20.85
CA ALA A 247 11.46 3.72 -22.10
C ALA A 247 12.05 4.54 -23.26
N SER A 248 12.51 3.82 -24.30
CA SER A 248 12.97 4.47 -25.53
C SER A 248 11.85 5.24 -26.22
N GLY A 249 12.18 6.28 -26.99
CA GLY A 249 11.17 7.09 -27.68
C GLY A 249 10.40 6.36 -28.78
N PHE A 250 10.90 5.19 -29.23
CA PHE A 250 10.28 4.41 -30.32
C PHE A 250 9.62 3.10 -29.87
N SER A 251 9.84 2.70 -28.62
CA SER A 251 9.24 1.47 -28.05
C SER A 251 9.18 1.52 -26.53
N ALA A 252 8.06 1.12 -25.97
CA ALA A 252 7.90 0.96 -24.53
C ALA A 252 8.64 -0.28 -23.96
N ASP A 253 9.14 -1.17 -24.83
CA ASP A 253 9.75 -2.43 -24.45
C ASP A 253 11.27 -2.32 -24.16
N TYR A 254 11.89 -1.17 -24.50
CA TYR A 254 13.34 -1.02 -24.46
C TYR A 254 13.77 0.16 -23.57
N ILE A 255 14.87 -0.04 -22.88
CA ILE A 255 15.53 1.01 -22.06
C ILE A 255 16.01 2.13 -23.00
N LYS A 256 15.73 3.36 -22.59
CA LYS A 256 16.18 4.57 -23.30
C LYS A 256 17.69 4.67 -23.28
N THR A 257 18.25 5.13 -24.41
CA THR A 257 19.68 5.46 -24.52
C THR A 257 19.86 6.91 -24.95
N THR A 258 21.10 7.37 -24.99
CA THR A 258 21.46 8.70 -25.54
C THR A 258 21.22 8.83 -27.04
N ASN A 259 21.08 7.69 -27.76
CA ASN A 259 20.74 7.67 -29.17
C ASN A 259 19.23 7.43 -29.34
N SER A 260 18.49 8.38 -29.93
CA SER A 260 17.04 8.29 -30.10
C SER A 260 16.55 7.12 -30.95
N ASN A 261 17.43 6.56 -31.79
CA ASN A 261 17.13 5.40 -32.65
C ASN A 261 17.69 4.08 -32.13
N VAL A 262 18.27 4.05 -30.94
CA VAL A 262 18.79 2.83 -30.32
C VAL A 262 18.25 2.72 -28.90
N GLY A 263 17.70 1.58 -28.57
CA GLY A 263 17.29 1.20 -27.20
C GLY A 263 18.03 -0.08 -26.79
N VAL A 264 17.91 -0.42 -25.52
CA VAL A 264 18.45 -1.69 -25.00
C VAL A 264 17.32 -2.51 -24.39
N ALA A 265 17.08 -3.70 -24.90
CA ALA A 265 16.20 -4.67 -24.28
C ALA A 265 16.91 -5.37 -23.13
N MET A 266 16.27 -5.55 -22.01
CA MET A 266 16.66 -6.50 -20.98
C MET A 266 15.79 -7.74 -21.10
N MET A 267 16.40 -8.91 -21.13
CA MET A 267 15.70 -10.18 -21.26
C MET A 267 15.96 -11.05 -20.03
N TYR A 268 14.95 -11.76 -19.61
CA TYR A 268 15.00 -12.78 -18.59
C TYR A 268 14.29 -14.04 -19.09
N LYS A 269 14.99 -15.19 -19.13
CA LYS A 269 14.46 -16.46 -19.66
C LYS A 269 13.77 -16.28 -21.02
N ASP A 270 14.48 -15.66 -21.95
CA ASP A 270 14.04 -15.38 -23.34
C ASP A 270 12.83 -14.42 -23.47
N ALA A 271 12.33 -13.87 -22.39
CA ALA A 271 11.28 -12.85 -22.41
C ALA A 271 11.84 -11.45 -22.16
N VAL A 272 11.32 -10.44 -22.88
CA VAL A 272 11.68 -9.03 -22.65
C VAL A 272 11.03 -8.56 -21.36
N VAL A 273 11.83 -8.03 -20.45
CA VAL A 273 11.38 -7.30 -19.27
C VAL A 273 11.31 -5.81 -19.64
N LYS A 274 10.11 -5.28 -19.73
CA LYS A 274 9.90 -3.89 -20.14
C LYS A 274 10.32 -2.89 -19.05
N PRO A 275 10.69 -1.67 -19.40
CA PRO A 275 10.82 -0.58 -18.43
C PRO A 275 9.64 -0.50 -17.48
N ASN A 276 9.91 -0.44 -16.19
CA ASN A 276 8.95 -0.41 -15.09
C ASN A 276 8.12 -1.70 -14.89
N ASP A 277 8.46 -2.77 -15.57
CA ASP A 277 7.91 -4.11 -15.34
C ASP A 277 8.84 -4.94 -14.45
N ALA A 278 8.42 -6.15 -14.07
CA ALA A 278 9.16 -7.01 -13.17
C ALA A 278 9.18 -8.48 -13.66
N PHE A 279 10.23 -9.20 -13.30
CA PHE A 279 10.28 -10.64 -13.45
C PHE A 279 10.33 -11.35 -12.10
N ARG A 280 9.80 -12.57 -12.06
CA ARG A 280 9.76 -13.40 -10.85
C ARG A 280 10.97 -14.34 -10.82
N THR A 281 11.59 -14.42 -9.66
CA THR A 281 12.63 -15.38 -9.33
C THR A 281 12.47 -15.88 -7.89
N ARG A 282 13.41 -16.70 -7.41
CA ARG A 282 13.35 -17.33 -6.11
C ARG A 282 14.67 -17.20 -5.36
N ILE A 283 14.56 -16.95 -4.06
CA ILE A 283 15.65 -17.09 -3.10
C ILE A 283 15.45 -18.39 -2.34
N THR A 284 16.54 -19.10 -2.09
CA THR A 284 16.58 -20.34 -1.31
C THR A 284 17.74 -20.24 -0.32
N ASN A 285 17.46 -20.45 0.96
CA ASN A 285 18.46 -20.33 2.03
C ASN A 285 19.25 -19.02 1.97
N GLY A 286 18.54 -17.92 1.81
CA GLY A 286 19.10 -16.55 1.80
C GLY A 286 19.84 -16.16 0.54
N VAL A 287 19.97 -17.03 -0.47
CA VAL A 287 20.72 -16.76 -1.69
C VAL A 287 19.91 -17.13 -2.94
N GLY A 288 20.24 -16.48 -4.04
CA GLY A 288 19.68 -16.78 -5.35
C GLY A 288 20.57 -16.26 -6.46
N SER A 289 20.36 -16.75 -7.67
CA SER A 289 21.07 -16.27 -8.84
C SER A 289 20.26 -16.45 -10.12
N ASP A 290 20.45 -15.53 -11.05
CA ASP A 290 19.85 -15.55 -12.38
C ASP A 290 20.85 -15.02 -13.42
N THR A 291 20.50 -15.19 -14.68
CA THR A 291 21.18 -14.52 -15.79
C THR A 291 20.17 -13.64 -16.51
N ILE A 292 20.55 -12.40 -16.77
CA ILE A 292 19.83 -11.49 -17.64
C ILE A 292 20.65 -11.18 -18.86
N THR A 293 19.99 -11.00 -20.00
CA THR A 293 20.64 -10.71 -21.28
C THR A 293 20.26 -9.30 -21.72
N PHE A 294 21.24 -8.50 -22.08
CA PHE A 294 21.03 -7.18 -22.68
C PHE A 294 21.27 -7.25 -24.19
N VAL A 295 20.37 -6.59 -24.94
CA VAL A 295 20.37 -6.64 -26.41
C VAL A 295 20.14 -5.22 -26.93
N PRO A 296 21.09 -4.63 -27.67
CA PRO A 296 20.87 -3.35 -28.34
C PRO A 296 19.94 -3.58 -29.55
N VAL A 297 18.89 -2.78 -29.64
CA VAL A 297 17.89 -2.81 -30.72
C VAL A 297 17.73 -1.44 -31.34
N LYS A 298 17.46 -1.37 -32.65
CA LYS A 298 17.24 -0.12 -33.36
C LYS A 298 15.76 0.16 -33.63
N ASN A 299 15.44 1.41 -33.79
CA ASN A 299 14.19 1.85 -34.40
C ASN A 299 14.05 1.30 -35.84
N ASN A 300 12.85 1.21 -36.35
CA ASN A 300 12.59 0.78 -37.73
C ASN A 300 12.97 1.91 -38.73
N VAL A 301 14.26 2.23 -38.76
CA VAL A 301 14.86 3.19 -39.68
C VAL A 301 16.05 2.53 -40.41
N PRO A 302 16.47 3.03 -41.59
CA PRO A 302 17.69 2.61 -42.21
C PRO A 302 18.88 2.75 -41.26
N TYR A 303 19.81 1.78 -41.27
CA TYR A 303 20.97 1.85 -40.37
C TYR A 303 21.83 3.09 -40.59
N THR A 304 21.83 3.65 -41.81
CA THR A 304 22.51 4.90 -42.15
C THR A 304 21.94 6.12 -41.48
N SER A 305 20.69 6.05 -40.96
CA SER A 305 20.02 7.12 -40.21
C SER A 305 20.31 7.06 -38.72
N ILE A 306 21.04 6.07 -38.23
CA ILE A 306 21.43 5.95 -36.83
C ILE A 306 22.69 6.80 -36.64
N ALA A 307 22.65 7.75 -35.72
CA ALA A 307 23.82 8.57 -35.41
C ALA A 307 24.97 7.71 -34.89
N THR A 308 26.18 7.99 -35.34
CA THR A 308 27.41 7.38 -34.82
C THR A 308 27.89 8.16 -33.59
N GLY A 309 28.64 7.50 -32.70
CA GLY A 309 29.21 8.11 -31.52
C GLY A 309 28.98 7.31 -30.24
N PRO A 310 29.31 7.87 -29.08
CA PRO A 310 29.09 7.22 -27.79
C PRO A 310 27.61 6.93 -27.55
N LEU A 311 27.31 5.73 -27.07
CA LEU A 311 25.98 5.27 -26.72
C LEU A 311 25.99 4.88 -25.24
N SER A 312 25.07 5.42 -24.47
CA SER A 312 24.88 5.06 -23.07
C SER A 312 23.40 5.03 -22.70
N GLY A 313 23.06 4.23 -21.71
CA GLY A 313 21.75 4.16 -21.09
C GLY A 313 21.91 3.68 -19.65
N SER A 314 20.91 3.91 -18.80
CA SER A 314 20.94 3.47 -17.42
C SER A 314 19.57 2.93 -17.01
N ALA A 315 19.61 1.98 -16.08
CA ALA A 315 18.43 1.41 -15.44
C ALA A 315 18.79 0.96 -14.03
N THR A 316 17.79 0.79 -13.20
CA THR A 316 17.94 0.29 -11.83
C THR A 316 17.13 -0.98 -11.65
N LEU A 317 17.72 -2.00 -11.06
CA LEU A 317 17.02 -3.19 -10.62
C LEU A 317 16.70 -3.06 -9.12
N ILE A 318 15.45 -3.22 -8.77
CA ILE A 318 15.01 -3.16 -7.38
C ILE A 318 14.21 -4.39 -7.01
N PHE A 319 14.33 -4.83 -5.76
CA PHE A 319 13.40 -5.80 -5.20
C PHE A 319 12.01 -5.16 -5.13
N SER A 320 11.02 -5.93 -5.55
CA SER A 320 9.60 -5.58 -5.43
C SER A 320 8.89 -6.72 -4.72
N ALA A 321 7.86 -6.42 -3.97
CA ALA A 321 7.01 -7.46 -3.42
C ALA A 321 6.32 -8.22 -4.56
N PRO A 322 6.17 -9.55 -4.45
CA PRO A 322 5.46 -10.38 -5.40
C PRO A 322 3.99 -10.02 -5.55
#